data_3653951a0ae9fcfa095374b6aa357438
#
_entry.id   3653951a0ae9fcfa095374b6aa357438
#
_cell.length_a   1.000
_cell.length_b   1.000
_cell.length_c   1.000
_cell.angle_alpha   90.00
_cell.angle_beta   90.00
_cell.angle_gamma   90.00
#
_symmetry.space_group_name_H-M   'P 1'
#
loop_
_entity.id
_entity.type
_entity.pdbx_description
1 polymer ?
#
loop_
_entity_poly.entity_id
_entity_poly.type
_entity_poly.pdbx_seq_one_letter_code
_entity_poly.pdbx_strand_id
1 'polypeptide(L)'
;TGFALLGHASEVALHSNARLVIEASEVPLLTDAHRFAAAGAITGGGNRNREQLGDRVSLADGLDDALVQLLFDPQTSGGLLIALPEVDAEPLRAAIEAETGGCWRIGSVEDGPPLVAAR
;
A
#
# COMPACT_ATOMS: atom_id res chain seq x y z
N THR A 1 4.88 -0.09 -12.64
CA THR A 1 6.16 0.64 -12.44
C THR A 1 7.20 -0.20 -11.70
N GLY A 2 6.78 -1.10 -10.87
CA GLY A 2 7.66 -1.88 -10.01
C GLY A 2 8.07 -1.20 -8.70
N PHE A 3 7.52 0.00 -8.39
CA PHE A 3 7.89 0.76 -7.19
C PHE A 3 7.07 0.35 -5.95
N ALA A 4 6.15 -0.57 -6.09
CA ALA A 4 5.27 -1.11 -5.06
C ALA A 4 4.22 -0.12 -4.51
N LEU A 5 3.29 -0.64 -3.71
CA LEU A 5 2.26 0.18 -3.07
C LEU A 5 2.90 1.24 -2.15
N LEU A 6 3.80 0.82 -1.26
CA LEU A 6 4.42 1.74 -0.30
C LEU A 6 5.34 2.76 -0.97
N GLY A 7 5.95 2.41 -2.11
CA GLY A 7 6.73 3.36 -2.90
C GLY A 7 5.87 4.50 -3.44
N HIS A 8 4.78 4.19 -4.12
CA HIS A 8 3.87 5.21 -4.64
C HIS A 8 3.16 5.98 -3.52
N ALA A 9 2.77 5.31 -2.42
CA ALA A 9 2.23 6.00 -1.26
C ALA A 9 3.24 7.00 -0.68
N SER A 10 4.53 6.67 -0.64
CA SER A 10 5.56 7.58 -0.14
C SER A 10 5.76 8.80 -1.04
N GLU A 11 5.64 8.64 -2.36
CA GLU A 11 5.66 9.78 -3.30
C GLU A 11 4.46 10.70 -3.09
N VAL A 12 3.26 10.13 -2.94
CA VAL A 12 2.05 10.91 -2.63
C VAL A 12 2.21 11.66 -1.30
N ALA A 13 2.67 10.98 -0.25
CA ALA A 13 2.89 11.60 1.06
C ALA A 13 3.86 12.78 0.98
N LEU A 14 5.00 12.60 0.31
CA LEU A 14 6.04 13.61 0.16
C LEU A 14 5.54 14.84 -0.61
N HIS A 15 4.92 14.62 -1.78
CA HIS A 15 4.48 15.72 -2.63
C HIS A 15 3.24 16.45 -2.11
N SER A 16 2.43 15.79 -1.28
CA SER A 16 1.26 16.38 -0.64
C SER A 16 1.55 16.94 0.75
N ASN A 17 2.77 16.76 1.26
CA ASN A 17 3.17 17.11 2.63
C ASN A 17 2.18 16.58 3.68
N ALA A 18 1.79 15.31 3.53
CA ALA A 18 0.79 14.65 4.36
C ALA A 18 1.27 13.27 4.80
N ARG A 19 0.72 12.76 5.88
CA ARG A 19 0.96 11.39 6.34
C ARG A 19 -0.09 10.46 5.72
N LEU A 20 0.35 9.40 5.07
CA LEU A 20 -0.52 8.32 4.62
C LEU A 20 -0.46 7.16 5.62
N VAL A 21 -1.61 6.70 6.07
CA VAL A 21 -1.73 5.50 6.92
C VAL A 21 -2.33 4.38 6.09
N ILE A 22 -1.62 3.26 6.00
CA ILE A 22 -2.06 2.06 5.30
C ILE A 22 -2.39 0.98 6.33
N GLU A 23 -3.64 0.54 6.32
CA GLU A 23 -4.09 -0.63 7.09
C GLU A 23 -3.69 -1.88 6.30
N ALA A 24 -2.62 -2.52 6.73
CA ALA A 24 -1.98 -3.61 5.96
C ALA A 24 -2.94 -4.77 5.69
N SER A 25 -3.82 -5.10 6.64
CA SER A 25 -4.82 -6.15 6.50
C SER A 25 -5.93 -5.85 5.49
N GLU A 26 -6.14 -4.56 5.15
CA GLU A 26 -7.16 -4.12 4.20
C GLU A 26 -6.63 -4.07 2.75
N VAL A 27 -5.33 -4.26 2.55
CA VAL A 27 -4.73 -4.28 1.21
C VAL A 27 -5.12 -5.58 0.51
N PRO A 28 -5.79 -5.49 -0.67
CA PRO A 28 -6.21 -6.68 -1.39
C PRO A 28 -4.99 -7.46 -1.91
N LEU A 29 -5.01 -8.76 -1.69
CA LEU A 29 -3.97 -9.67 -2.17
C LEU A 29 -4.53 -10.63 -3.22
N LEU A 30 -3.70 -11.00 -4.17
CA LEU A 30 -3.99 -12.11 -5.06
C LEU A 30 -4.13 -13.41 -4.27
N THR A 31 -4.96 -14.32 -4.74
CA THR A 31 -5.14 -15.64 -4.12
C THR A 31 -3.78 -16.31 -3.89
N ASP A 32 -3.57 -16.83 -2.69
CA ASP A 32 -2.33 -17.50 -2.27
C ASP A 32 -1.06 -16.63 -2.19
N ALA A 33 -1.11 -15.32 -2.52
CA ALA A 33 0.08 -14.46 -2.47
C ALA A 33 0.75 -14.50 -1.09
N HIS A 34 -0.03 -14.36 -0.02
CA HIS A 34 0.48 -14.43 1.35
C HIS A 34 1.17 -15.78 1.64
N ARG A 35 0.55 -16.89 1.26
CA ARG A 35 1.11 -18.24 1.46
C ARG A 35 2.45 -18.40 0.73
N PHE A 36 2.56 -17.88 -0.51
CA PHE A 36 3.82 -17.95 -1.25
C PHE A 36 4.89 -17.04 -0.63
N ALA A 37 4.54 -15.85 -0.20
CA ALA A 37 5.48 -14.94 0.49
C ALA A 37 5.98 -15.57 1.81
N ALA A 38 5.09 -16.16 2.61
CA ALA A 38 5.44 -16.87 3.85
C ALA A 38 6.35 -18.09 3.59
N ALA A 39 6.25 -18.72 2.43
CA ALA A 39 7.15 -19.79 2.00
C ALA A 39 8.48 -19.28 1.40
N GLY A 40 8.74 -17.97 1.42
CA GLY A 40 9.98 -17.37 0.92
C GLY A 40 9.99 -17.02 -0.57
N ALA A 41 8.86 -17.13 -1.26
CA ALA A 41 8.72 -16.70 -2.66
C ALA A 41 8.57 -15.17 -2.74
N ILE A 42 9.65 -14.46 -2.48
CA ILE A 42 9.74 -12.99 -2.48
C ILE A 42 10.69 -12.54 -3.59
N THR A 43 10.50 -11.30 -4.06
CA THR A 43 11.30 -10.77 -5.16
C THR A 43 12.49 -9.96 -4.65
N GLY A 44 13.62 -10.01 -5.36
CA GLY A 44 14.74 -9.12 -5.10
C GLY A 44 14.39 -7.64 -5.32
N GLY A 45 13.37 -7.36 -6.13
CA GLY A 45 12.80 -6.02 -6.31
C GLY A 45 12.14 -5.49 -5.05
N GLY A 46 11.38 -6.33 -4.34
CA GLY A 46 10.75 -5.97 -3.06
C GLY A 46 11.78 -5.57 -2.00
N ASN A 47 12.86 -6.33 -1.88
CA ASN A 47 13.95 -6.00 -0.96
C ASN A 47 14.60 -4.64 -1.31
N ARG A 48 14.88 -4.39 -2.60
CA ARG A 48 15.42 -3.10 -3.04
C ARG A 48 14.46 -1.94 -2.77
N ASN A 49 13.17 -2.12 -3.01
CA ASN A 49 12.15 -1.12 -2.69
C ASN A 49 12.18 -0.78 -1.20
N ARG A 50 12.22 -1.79 -0.34
CA ARG A 50 12.28 -1.61 1.12
C ARG A 50 13.52 -0.82 1.55
N GLU A 51 14.69 -1.21 1.05
CA GLU A 51 15.96 -0.51 1.34
C GLU A 51 15.94 0.94 0.85
N GLN A 52 15.44 1.18 -0.35
CA GLN A 52 15.39 2.53 -0.96
C GLN A 52 14.43 3.47 -0.23
N LEU A 53 13.31 2.95 0.26
CA LEU A 53 12.33 3.76 0.97
C LEU A 53 12.76 4.13 2.38
N GLY A 54 13.50 3.24 3.06
CA GLY A 54 14.09 3.53 4.38
C GLY A 54 13.11 4.18 5.34
N ASP A 55 13.50 5.33 5.90
CA ASP A 55 12.72 6.08 6.89
C ASP A 55 11.44 6.76 6.34
N ARG A 56 11.19 6.68 5.04
CA ARG A 56 9.93 7.17 4.46
C ARG A 56 8.74 6.29 4.78
N VAL A 57 8.99 5.06 5.24
CA VAL A 57 7.97 4.09 5.63
C VAL A 57 8.21 3.65 7.06
N SER A 58 7.20 3.85 7.91
CA SER A 58 7.16 3.33 9.28
C SER A 58 6.27 2.10 9.32
N LEU A 59 6.76 1.01 9.85
CA LEU A 59 6.02 -0.24 10.05
C LEU A 59 5.67 -0.39 11.52
N ALA A 60 4.41 -0.70 11.83
CA ALA A 60 4.00 -1.00 13.19
C ALA A 60 4.62 -2.33 13.68
N ASP A 61 4.87 -2.41 14.97
CA ASP A 61 5.33 -3.64 15.60
C ASP A 61 4.29 -4.76 15.47
N GLY A 62 4.75 -5.96 15.19
CA GLY A 62 3.90 -7.14 15.12
C GLY A 62 3.15 -7.35 13.81
N LEU A 63 3.42 -6.54 12.76
CA LEU A 63 2.94 -6.84 11.42
C LEU A 63 3.52 -8.18 10.93
N ASP A 64 2.70 -8.93 10.22
CA ASP A 64 3.11 -10.19 9.59
C ASP A 64 4.17 -9.93 8.51
N ASP A 65 5.33 -10.63 8.61
CA ASP A 65 6.46 -10.43 7.72
C ASP A 65 6.13 -10.71 6.26
N ALA A 66 5.32 -11.73 5.97
CA ALA A 66 4.93 -12.06 4.60
C ALA A 66 4.05 -10.95 4.00
N LEU A 67 3.13 -10.40 4.80
CA LEU A 67 2.32 -9.26 4.40
C LEU A 67 3.19 -8.03 4.12
N VAL A 68 4.13 -7.72 5.02
CA VAL A 68 5.09 -6.61 4.83
C VAL A 68 5.86 -6.78 3.52
N GLN A 69 6.35 -7.99 3.21
CA GLN A 69 7.04 -8.25 1.94
C GLN A 69 6.16 -7.94 0.72
N LEU A 70 4.88 -8.31 0.78
CA LEU A 70 3.93 -8.05 -0.31
C LEU A 70 3.64 -6.55 -0.52
N LEU A 71 3.64 -5.75 0.55
CA LEU A 71 3.48 -4.29 0.44
C LEU A 71 4.63 -3.61 -0.31
N PHE A 72 5.81 -4.22 -0.33
CA PHE A 72 6.98 -3.77 -1.09
C PHE A 72 7.16 -4.49 -2.43
N ASP A 73 6.29 -5.48 -2.76
CA ASP A 73 6.47 -6.27 -3.97
C ASP A 73 6.26 -5.44 -5.24
N PRO A 74 7.19 -5.49 -6.21
CA PRO A 74 7.09 -4.73 -7.45
C PRO A 74 5.96 -5.24 -8.33
N GLN A 75 4.98 -4.39 -8.60
CA GLN A 75 3.86 -4.67 -9.48
C GLN A 75 4.00 -3.87 -10.77
N THR A 76 3.89 -4.52 -11.93
CA THR A 76 4.00 -3.87 -13.24
C THR A 76 2.66 -3.38 -13.77
N SER A 77 1.57 -4.01 -13.35
CA SER A 77 0.21 -3.74 -13.81
C SER A 77 -0.76 -3.78 -12.63
N GLY A 78 -0.45 -3.03 -11.60
CA GLY A 78 -1.28 -2.89 -10.39
C GLY A 78 -2.45 -1.93 -10.58
N GLY A 79 -3.22 -1.75 -9.51
CA GLY A 79 -4.33 -0.81 -9.46
C GLY A 79 -3.89 0.64 -9.31
N LEU A 80 -4.86 1.50 -9.05
CA LEU A 80 -4.66 2.91 -8.71
C LEU A 80 -4.75 3.09 -7.19
N LEU A 81 -3.85 3.92 -6.64
CA LEU A 81 -3.97 4.46 -5.29
C LEU A 81 -4.59 5.85 -5.38
N ILE A 82 -5.73 6.04 -4.74
CA ILE A 82 -6.51 7.27 -4.82
C ILE A 82 -6.71 7.83 -3.41
N ALA A 83 -6.28 9.06 -3.19
CA ALA A 83 -6.55 9.83 -1.98
C ALA A 83 -7.60 10.90 -2.29
N LEU A 84 -8.63 10.99 -1.46
CA LEU A 84 -9.76 11.90 -1.66
C LEU A 84 -10.42 12.25 -0.31
N PRO A 85 -11.27 13.32 -0.28
CA PRO A 85 -12.03 13.65 0.92
C PRO A 85 -12.93 12.49 1.37
N GLU A 86 -13.07 12.32 2.68
CA GLU A 86 -13.84 11.22 3.30
C GLU A 86 -15.29 11.15 2.76
N VAL A 87 -15.91 12.31 2.53
CA VAL A 87 -17.30 12.40 2.01
C VAL A 87 -17.47 11.80 0.62
N ASP A 88 -16.40 11.76 -0.18
CA ASP A 88 -16.40 11.25 -1.55
C ASP A 88 -15.96 9.78 -1.62
N ALA A 89 -15.41 9.24 -0.53
CA ALA A 89 -14.77 7.92 -0.53
C ALA A 89 -15.75 6.80 -0.85
N GLU A 90 -16.88 6.72 -0.15
CA GLU A 90 -17.86 5.65 -0.38
C GLU A 90 -18.61 5.77 -1.72
N PRO A 91 -19.06 6.96 -2.17
CA PRO A 91 -19.63 7.11 -3.50
C PRO A 91 -18.68 6.68 -4.63
N LEU A 92 -17.40 7.07 -4.55
CA LEU A 92 -16.40 6.67 -5.55
C LEU A 92 -16.12 5.18 -5.50
N ARG A 93 -15.94 4.60 -4.29
CA ARG A 93 -15.72 3.16 -4.10
C ARG A 93 -16.83 2.35 -4.77
N ALA A 94 -18.09 2.69 -4.49
CA ALA A 94 -19.24 1.99 -5.06
C ALA A 94 -19.30 2.10 -6.59
N ALA A 95 -18.99 3.27 -7.15
CA ALA A 95 -18.96 3.49 -8.59
C ALA A 95 -17.85 2.66 -9.28
N ILE A 96 -16.63 2.65 -8.72
CA ILE A 96 -15.51 1.86 -9.26
C ILE A 96 -15.80 0.36 -9.13
N GLU A 97 -16.31 -0.09 -7.99
CA GLU A 97 -16.63 -1.50 -7.76
C GLU A 97 -17.67 -2.02 -8.75
N ALA A 98 -18.68 -1.22 -9.07
CA ALA A 98 -19.71 -1.56 -10.07
C ALA A 98 -19.12 -1.78 -11.48
N GLU A 99 -18.09 -1.03 -11.86
CA GLU A 99 -17.48 -1.09 -13.19
C GLU A 99 -16.35 -2.13 -13.29
N THR A 100 -15.56 -2.31 -12.21
CA THR A 100 -14.32 -3.09 -12.23
C THR A 100 -14.37 -4.37 -11.40
N GLY A 101 -15.36 -4.50 -10.53
CA GLY A 101 -15.47 -5.62 -9.59
C GLY A 101 -14.57 -5.51 -8.36
N GLY A 102 -13.81 -4.40 -8.19
CA GLY A 102 -12.94 -4.27 -7.01
C GLY A 102 -12.50 -2.84 -6.72
N CYS A 103 -12.80 -2.37 -5.52
CA CYS A 103 -12.29 -1.13 -4.96
C CYS A 103 -12.27 -1.25 -3.42
N TRP A 104 -11.13 -1.00 -2.82
CA TRP A 104 -10.92 -1.19 -1.38
C TRP A 104 -10.46 0.09 -0.71
N ARG A 105 -10.98 0.35 0.48
CA ARG A 105 -10.44 1.37 1.36
C ARG A 105 -9.30 0.74 2.15
N ILE A 106 -8.08 1.14 1.85
CA ILE A 106 -6.87 0.56 2.45
C ILE A 106 -6.18 1.46 3.46
N GLY A 107 -6.78 2.61 3.78
CA GLY A 107 -6.16 3.52 4.74
C GLY A 107 -6.78 4.89 4.79
N SER A 108 -6.03 5.83 5.34
CA SER A 108 -6.43 7.23 5.52
C SER A 108 -5.27 8.19 5.28
N VAL A 109 -5.62 9.46 5.07
CA VAL A 109 -4.66 10.57 5.07
C VAL A 109 -4.82 11.34 6.37
N GLU A 110 -3.71 11.58 7.06
CA GLU A 110 -3.67 12.25 8.35
C GLU A 110 -2.71 13.45 8.31
N ASP A 111 -2.93 14.39 9.22
CA ASP A 111 -1.96 15.45 9.49
C ASP A 111 -0.69 14.84 10.11
N GLY A 112 0.46 15.29 9.65
CA GLY A 112 1.73 14.82 10.19
C GLY A 112 2.89 14.94 9.21
N PRO A 113 4.07 14.47 9.60
CA PRO A 113 5.23 14.48 8.72
C PRO A 113 4.96 13.62 7.46
N PRO A 114 5.51 14.01 6.30
CA PRO A 114 5.28 13.34 5.03
C PRO A 114 5.96 11.96 5.00
N LEU A 115 5.27 10.97 5.51
CA LEU A 115 5.69 9.57 5.54
C LEU A 115 4.49 8.63 5.36
N VAL A 116 4.76 7.38 5.09
CA VAL A 116 3.77 6.30 5.10
C VAL A 116 3.89 5.51 6.40
N ALA A 117 2.79 5.33 7.10
CA ALA A 117 2.70 4.42 8.24
C ALA A 117 1.87 3.20 7.84
N ALA A 118 2.43 2.01 7.85
CA ALA A 118 1.70 0.76 7.69
C ALA A 118 1.49 0.11 9.07
N ARG A 119 0.22 -0.25 9.35
CA ARG A 119 -0.18 -0.85 10.62
C ARG A 119 -1.22 -1.96 10.46
#